data_699d9bcfde8f8f1edef15f42955f7d8a
#
_entry.id   699d9bcfde8f8f1edef15f42955f7d8a
#
_cell.length_a   1.000
_cell.length_b   1.000
_cell.length_c   1.000
_cell.angle_alpha   90.00
_cell.angle_beta   90.00
_cell.angle_gamma   90.00
#
_symmetry.space_group_name_H-M   'P 1'
#
loop_
_entity.id
_entity.type
_entity.pdbx_description
1 polymer ?
#
loop_
_entity_poly.entity_id
_entity_poly.type
_entity_poly.pdbx_seq_one_letter_code
_entity_poly.pdbx_strand_id
1 'polypeptide(L)'
;MAARMLLVKKIILVLLMLILGTGTCFAQTAGRNFLLYDLQMRYGGTFPLVTSLAEHLGHFEEDYVLVAVDDWQPGLLQDADTIVYAGLQQRKLPRELVEEIAGARQVLWFEDNIEQLAEVKGWHDFRSLGKVSDWTYINFKGRSFYDWMSVEYTDPGKNVNVIATAKKFIDEVPVIWQRENIYYSGMLEFNELFDDYMGYLLHQVFKRHTDDQRPKAFLRVEDVSSIVAPKAVKAVVEKIEKYNIPFAIGVVPVGIMDGKKHYLHEREELVEVLQEAQKRGASIIMHGYTHQNEFSPTTGEGYEFWNAKDDRPMEDEESFTVPRIEAGISELLRCGLIPLAFELSLIHI
;
A
#
# COMPACT_ATOMS: atom_id res chain seq x y z
N MET A 1 14.19 -28.31 -58.91
CA MET A 1 14.78 -28.73 -57.62
C MET A 1 15.49 -27.55 -56.88
N ALA A 2 16.29 -26.77 -57.56
CA ALA A 2 17.04 -25.61 -56.99
C ALA A 2 16.17 -24.51 -56.36
N ALA A 3 15.03 -24.16 -56.96
CA ALA A 3 14.15 -23.10 -56.45
C ALA A 3 13.48 -23.48 -55.09
N ARG A 4 13.14 -24.75 -54.88
CA ARG A 4 12.60 -25.25 -53.60
C ARG A 4 13.64 -25.25 -52.47
N MET A 5 14.90 -25.57 -52.80
CA MET A 5 16.00 -25.51 -51.84
C MET A 5 16.32 -24.06 -51.41
N LEU A 6 16.20 -23.10 -52.33
CA LEU A 6 16.43 -21.67 -52.02
C LEU A 6 15.34 -21.11 -51.12
N LEU A 7 14.08 -21.53 -51.32
CA LEU A 7 12.95 -21.13 -50.51
C LEU A 7 13.06 -21.69 -49.07
N VAL A 8 13.43 -22.97 -48.92
CA VAL A 8 13.64 -23.60 -47.61
C VAL A 8 14.79 -22.93 -46.84
N LYS A 9 15.91 -22.60 -47.50
CA LYS A 9 17.02 -21.86 -46.89
C LYS A 9 16.60 -20.46 -46.42
N LYS A 10 15.78 -19.73 -47.21
CA LYS A 10 15.24 -18.42 -46.77
C LYS A 10 14.30 -18.52 -45.58
N ILE A 11 13.43 -19.54 -45.54
CA ILE A 11 12.51 -19.77 -44.45
C ILE A 11 13.30 -20.14 -43.16
N ILE A 12 14.32 -20.98 -43.28
CA ILE A 12 15.19 -21.33 -42.12
C ILE A 12 15.96 -20.10 -41.65
N LEU A 13 16.46 -19.23 -42.52
CA LEU A 13 17.17 -18.01 -42.17
C LEU A 13 16.25 -17.00 -41.48
N VAL A 14 15.00 -16.85 -41.92
CA VAL A 14 13.98 -16.00 -41.27
C VAL A 14 13.57 -16.55 -39.90
N LEU A 15 13.40 -17.88 -39.80
CA LEU A 15 13.15 -18.53 -38.48
C LEU A 15 14.34 -18.39 -37.53
N LEU A 16 15.57 -18.51 -38.00
CA LEU A 16 16.77 -18.26 -37.18
C LEU A 16 16.90 -16.79 -36.76
N MET A 17 16.55 -15.82 -37.63
CA MET A 17 16.51 -14.40 -37.26
C MET A 17 15.39 -14.08 -36.28
N LEU A 18 14.24 -14.75 -36.40
CA LEU A 18 13.17 -14.64 -35.40
C LEU A 18 13.56 -15.26 -34.06
N ILE A 19 14.30 -16.37 -34.02
CA ILE A 19 14.80 -17.00 -32.80
C ILE A 19 15.97 -16.19 -32.20
N LEU A 20 16.81 -15.56 -33.02
CA LEU A 20 17.89 -14.67 -32.55
C LEU A 20 17.39 -13.25 -32.21
N GLY A 21 16.24 -12.84 -32.74
CA GLY A 21 15.60 -11.56 -32.38
C GLY A 21 14.74 -11.58 -31.12
N THR A 22 14.50 -12.75 -30.53
CA THR A 22 13.80 -12.89 -29.24
C THR A 22 14.75 -13.03 -28.05
N GLY A 23 16.02 -12.83 -28.28
CA GLY A 23 17.01 -12.88 -27.22
C GLY A 23 17.61 -11.52 -26.96
N THR A 24 17.35 -10.98 -25.87
CA THR A 24 17.79 -9.81 -25.13
C THR A 24 16.76 -8.70 -25.13
N CYS A 25 15.56 -9.00 -24.65
CA CYS A 25 15.02 -8.11 -23.68
C CYS A 25 16.11 -8.03 -22.60
N PHE A 26 16.90 -6.96 -22.59
CA PHE A 26 17.54 -6.54 -21.36
C PHE A 26 16.37 -6.31 -20.41
N ALA A 27 15.99 -7.33 -19.67
CA ALA A 27 15.36 -7.10 -18.40
C ALA A 27 16.37 -6.17 -17.70
N GLN A 28 16.09 -4.88 -17.73
CA GLN A 28 16.56 -3.98 -16.73
C GLN A 28 16.34 -4.81 -15.48
N THR A 29 17.40 -5.17 -14.76
CA THR A 29 17.30 -5.90 -13.51
C THR A 29 16.59 -4.93 -12.59
N ALA A 30 15.26 -4.93 -12.67
CA ALA A 30 14.41 -4.32 -11.68
C ALA A 30 14.89 -4.93 -10.38
N GLY A 31 15.25 -4.09 -9.40
CA GLY A 31 15.74 -4.55 -8.13
C GLY A 31 14.79 -5.61 -7.60
N ARG A 32 15.32 -6.73 -7.13
CA ARG A 32 14.50 -7.79 -6.55
C ARG A 32 14.14 -7.40 -5.13
N ASN A 33 12.93 -6.86 -4.97
CA ASN A 33 12.43 -6.47 -3.67
C ASN A 33 11.35 -7.45 -3.21
N PHE A 34 11.40 -7.84 -1.94
CA PHE A 34 10.47 -8.80 -1.37
C PHE A 34 9.83 -8.25 -0.10
N LEU A 35 8.52 -8.48 0.04
CA LEU A 35 7.81 -8.34 1.29
C LEU A 35 7.47 -9.76 1.79
N LEU A 36 8.20 -10.21 2.79
CA LEU A 36 7.95 -11.46 3.49
C LEU A 36 7.04 -11.20 4.68
N TYR A 37 6.09 -12.09 4.92
CA TYR A 37 5.14 -11.93 6.03
C TYR A 37 4.68 -13.26 6.61
N ASP A 38 4.37 -13.25 7.89
CA ASP A 38 3.71 -14.37 8.55
C ASP A 38 2.20 -14.37 8.24
N LEU A 39 1.63 -15.56 7.97
CA LEU A 39 0.20 -15.72 7.66
C LEU A 39 -0.71 -15.53 8.87
N GLN A 40 -0.19 -15.67 10.09
CA GLN A 40 -0.96 -15.58 11.32
C GLN A 40 -0.33 -14.59 12.29
N MET A 41 -1.18 -13.80 12.91
CA MET A 41 -0.83 -12.99 14.07
C MET A 41 -1.21 -13.75 15.35
N ARG A 42 -0.60 -13.34 16.46
CA ARG A 42 -0.94 -13.88 17.78
C ARG A 42 -2.42 -13.69 18.14
N TYR A 43 -3.03 -12.61 17.65
CA TYR A 43 -4.42 -12.23 17.95
C TYR A 43 -5.12 -11.70 16.69
N GLY A 44 -5.45 -12.55 15.74
CA GLY A 44 -6.21 -12.15 14.56
C GLY A 44 -5.51 -12.37 13.23
N GLY A 45 -6.04 -11.78 12.15
CA GLY A 45 -5.49 -11.89 10.80
C GLY A 45 -4.37 -10.89 10.54
N THR A 46 -3.37 -11.29 9.78
CA THR A 46 -2.23 -10.44 9.39
C THR A 46 -2.53 -9.50 8.24
N PHE A 47 -3.59 -9.78 7.52
CA PHE A 47 -3.88 -9.14 6.24
C PHE A 47 -3.92 -7.60 6.29
N PRO A 48 -4.58 -6.93 7.25
CA PRO A 48 -4.59 -5.47 7.28
C PRO A 48 -3.20 -4.85 7.42
N LEU A 49 -2.35 -5.39 8.31
CA LEU A 49 -0.99 -4.87 8.53
C LEU A 49 -0.10 -5.07 7.30
N VAL A 50 -0.17 -6.24 6.67
CA VAL A 50 0.60 -6.54 5.46
C VAL A 50 0.15 -5.67 4.30
N THR A 51 -1.16 -5.45 4.13
CA THR A 51 -1.71 -4.59 3.08
C THR A 51 -1.26 -3.14 3.28
N SER A 52 -1.40 -2.58 4.48
CA SER A 52 -0.96 -1.23 4.77
C SER A 52 0.55 -1.05 4.59
N LEU A 53 1.35 -2.05 4.98
CA LEU A 53 2.78 -2.03 4.73
C LEU A 53 3.09 -2.04 3.22
N ALA A 54 2.39 -2.88 2.44
CA ALA A 54 2.53 -2.92 0.99
C ALA A 54 2.15 -1.59 0.32
N GLU A 55 1.11 -0.91 0.81
CA GLU A 55 0.71 0.42 0.34
C GLU A 55 1.80 1.47 0.59
N HIS A 56 2.38 1.49 1.79
CA HIS A 56 3.51 2.38 2.11
C HIS A 56 4.73 2.10 1.23
N LEU A 57 5.02 0.82 0.97
CA LEU A 57 6.11 0.43 0.06
C LEU A 57 5.83 0.86 -1.38
N GLY A 58 4.57 0.79 -1.83
CA GLY A 58 4.12 1.25 -3.14
C GLY A 58 4.39 2.74 -3.41
N HIS A 59 4.47 3.56 -2.35
CA HIS A 59 4.85 4.98 -2.47
C HIS A 59 6.24 5.19 -3.10
N PHE A 60 7.12 4.22 -2.99
CA PHE A 60 8.49 4.30 -3.52
C PHE A 60 8.62 3.80 -4.96
N GLU A 61 7.49 3.45 -5.61
CA GLU A 61 7.45 2.96 -7.00
C GLU A 61 8.38 1.76 -7.23
N GLU A 62 8.57 0.94 -6.19
CA GLU A 62 9.37 -0.28 -6.26
C GLU A 62 8.45 -1.48 -6.49
N ASP A 63 8.83 -2.34 -7.42
CA ASP A 63 8.15 -3.62 -7.59
C ASP A 63 8.52 -4.56 -6.45
N TYR A 64 7.53 -5.03 -5.72
CA TYR A 64 7.69 -6.00 -4.64
C TYR A 64 7.02 -7.32 -4.97
N VAL A 65 7.67 -8.40 -4.60
CA VAL A 65 7.07 -9.73 -4.57
C VAL A 65 6.63 -10.01 -3.14
N LEU A 66 5.33 -10.20 -2.95
CA LEU A 66 4.77 -10.60 -1.65
C LEU A 66 4.93 -12.11 -1.50
N VAL A 67 5.51 -12.55 -0.38
CA VAL A 67 5.77 -13.97 -0.12
C VAL A 67 5.40 -14.28 1.33
N ALA A 68 4.44 -15.18 1.52
CA ALA A 68 4.23 -15.74 2.84
C ALA A 68 5.44 -16.59 3.24
N VAL A 69 5.87 -16.49 4.50
CA VAL A 69 7.02 -17.29 5.00
C VAL A 69 6.83 -18.77 4.75
N ASP A 70 5.59 -19.26 4.84
CA ASP A 70 5.27 -20.67 4.65
C ASP A 70 5.32 -21.11 3.17
N ASP A 71 5.29 -20.16 2.22
CA ASP A 71 5.42 -20.40 0.78
C ASP A 71 6.85 -20.20 0.25
N TRP A 72 7.77 -19.76 1.13
CA TRP A 72 9.16 -19.56 0.75
C TRP A 72 9.83 -20.88 0.31
N GLN A 73 10.68 -20.81 -0.69
CA GLN A 73 11.50 -21.91 -1.17
C GLN A 73 12.98 -21.51 -1.18
N PRO A 74 13.92 -22.42 -0.86
CA PRO A 74 15.34 -22.14 -0.91
C PRO A 74 15.80 -21.53 -2.24
N GLY A 75 16.56 -20.45 -2.17
CA GLY A 75 17.07 -19.73 -3.34
C GLY A 75 16.14 -18.61 -3.87
N LEU A 76 14.91 -18.49 -3.34
CA LEU A 76 13.94 -17.48 -3.81
C LEU A 76 14.46 -16.05 -3.60
N LEU A 77 15.13 -15.80 -2.48
CA LEU A 77 15.60 -14.48 -2.07
C LEU A 77 17.07 -14.22 -2.43
N GLN A 78 17.70 -15.16 -3.16
CA GLN A 78 19.08 -14.98 -3.58
C GLN A 78 19.23 -13.73 -4.43
N ASP A 79 20.26 -12.91 -4.13
CA ASP A 79 20.55 -11.64 -4.77
C ASP A 79 19.44 -10.59 -4.63
N ALA A 80 18.62 -10.64 -3.57
CA ALA A 80 17.64 -9.62 -3.26
C ALA A 80 18.30 -8.27 -3.00
N ASP A 81 17.72 -7.20 -3.55
CA ASP A 81 18.15 -5.83 -3.25
C ASP A 81 17.58 -5.39 -1.90
N THR A 82 16.27 -5.53 -1.72
CA THR A 82 15.59 -5.18 -0.47
C THR A 82 14.68 -6.30 -0.02
N ILE A 83 14.79 -6.66 1.24
CA ILE A 83 13.83 -7.56 1.91
C ILE A 83 13.19 -6.80 3.05
N VAL A 84 11.87 -6.72 3.03
CA VAL A 84 11.05 -6.28 4.15
C VAL A 84 10.43 -7.51 4.76
N TYR A 85 10.68 -7.76 6.04
CA TYR A 85 10.09 -8.88 6.76
C TYR A 85 9.14 -8.39 7.86
N ALA A 86 7.88 -8.75 7.74
CA ALA A 86 6.86 -8.51 8.75
C ALA A 86 6.75 -9.75 9.66
N GLY A 87 7.52 -9.75 10.74
CA GLY A 87 7.56 -10.83 11.73
C GLY A 87 6.43 -10.70 12.73
N LEU A 88 5.24 -11.16 12.35
CA LEU A 88 4.01 -10.99 13.14
C LEU A 88 3.72 -12.18 14.08
N GLN A 89 4.53 -13.22 13.97
CA GLN A 89 4.43 -14.43 14.79
C GLN A 89 5.80 -14.87 15.29
N GLN A 90 5.93 -15.05 16.59
CA GLN A 90 7.13 -15.67 17.14
C GLN A 90 7.18 -17.15 16.75
N ARG A 91 8.15 -17.51 15.91
CA ARG A 91 8.34 -18.86 15.38
C ARG A 91 9.81 -19.14 15.06
N LYS A 92 10.15 -20.40 14.96
CA LYS A 92 11.46 -20.78 14.42
C LYS A 92 11.41 -20.74 12.90
N LEU A 93 12.16 -19.81 12.32
CA LEU A 93 12.33 -19.71 10.87
C LEU A 93 13.32 -20.78 10.35
N PRO A 94 13.17 -21.26 9.10
CA PRO A 94 14.20 -22.04 8.45
C PRO A 94 15.52 -21.28 8.44
N ARG A 95 16.62 -21.92 8.83
CA ARG A 95 17.93 -21.25 8.89
C ARG A 95 18.36 -20.67 7.54
N GLU A 96 18.13 -21.42 6.48
CA GLU A 96 18.43 -21.00 5.10
C GLU A 96 17.66 -19.73 4.71
N LEU A 97 16.40 -19.60 5.13
CA LEU A 97 15.61 -18.38 4.93
C LEU A 97 16.28 -17.18 5.60
N VAL A 98 16.68 -17.33 6.87
CA VAL A 98 17.34 -16.26 7.63
C VAL A 98 18.70 -15.90 7.01
N GLU A 99 19.43 -16.88 6.49
CA GLU A 99 20.71 -16.66 5.79
C GLU A 99 20.49 -15.92 4.46
N GLU A 100 19.45 -16.23 3.69
CA GLU A 100 19.09 -15.48 2.49
C GLU A 100 18.70 -14.02 2.82
N ILE A 101 17.88 -13.81 3.85
CA ILE A 101 17.52 -12.46 4.32
C ILE A 101 18.79 -11.70 4.73
N ALA A 102 19.68 -12.33 5.51
CA ALA A 102 20.93 -11.71 5.96
C ALA A 102 21.87 -11.32 4.81
N GLY A 103 21.74 -11.99 3.66
CA GLY A 103 22.52 -11.74 2.44
C GLY A 103 22.01 -10.61 1.57
N ALA A 104 20.78 -10.12 1.76
CA ALA A 104 20.22 -9.02 0.99
C ALA A 104 21.02 -7.72 1.17
N ARG A 105 20.99 -6.83 0.16
CA ARG A 105 21.70 -5.54 0.25
C ARG A 105 21.10 -4.63 1.32
N GLN A 106 19.79 -4.69 1.52
CA GLN A 106 19.05 -3.91 2.49
C GLN A 106 17.97 -4.78 3.14
N VAL A 107 17.85 -4.71 4.45
CA VAL A 107 16.79 -5.41 5.18
C VAL A 107 16.04 -4.44 6.07
N LEU A 108 14.71 -4.50 6.05
CA LEU A 108 13.84 -3.87 7.01
C LEU A 108 13.07 -4.97 7.73
N TRP A 109 13.35 -5.14 9.00
CA TRP A 109 12.77 -6.20 9.83
C TRP A 109 11.84 -5.61 10.88
N PHE A 110 10.62 -6.14 10.94
CA PHE A 110 9.63 -5.75 11.93
C PHE A 110 9.40 -6.83 12.97
N GLU A 111 9.31 -6.43 14.21
CA GLU A 111 8.88 -7.18 15.39
C GLU A 111 9.64 -8.50 15.64
N ASP A 112 8.91 -9.64 15.63
CA ASP A 112 9.37 -10.92 16.13
C ASP A 112 10.53 -11.53 15.31
N ASN A 113 11.25 -12.45 15.91
CA ASN A 113 12.28 -13.33 15.30
C ASN A 113 13.61 -12.65 14.94
N ILE A 114 13.86 -11.40 15.29
CA ILE A 114 15.10 -10.68 14.99
C ILE A 114 16.34 -11.34 15.62
N GLU A 115 16.18 -12.06 16.73
CA GLU A 115 17.25 -12.79 17.39
C GLU A 115 17.85 -13.87 16.49
N GLN A 116 17.06 -14.45 15.59
CA GLN A 116 17.52 -15.45 14.63
C GLN A 116 18.41 -14.83 13.54
N LEU A 117 18.06 -13.61 13.11
CA LEU A 117 18.92 -12.83 12.22
C LEU A 117 20.23 -12.42 12.92
N ALA A 118 20.14 -11.98 14.18
CA ALA A 118 21.29 -11.62 14.99
C ALA A 118 22.25 -12.82 15.18
N GLU A 119 21.73 -14.03 15.34
CA GLU A 119 22.53 -15.26 15.40
C GLU A 119 23.30 -15.50 14.08
N VAL A 120 22.59 -15.42 12.94
CA VAL A 120 23.20 -15.61 11.60
C VAL A 120 24.27 -14.54 11.32
N LYS A 121 24.02 -13.30 11.71
CA LYS A 121 24.98 -12.17 11.58
C LYS A 121 26.13 -12.23 12.59
N GLY A 122 26.09 -13.15 13.57
CA GLY A 122 27.11 -13.27 14.61
C GLY A 122 27.14 -12.10 15.60
N TRP A 123 26.00 -11.47 15.87
CA TRP A 123 25.89 -10.36 16.81
C TRP A 123 25.81 -10.86 18.26
N HIS A 124 26.92 -11.27 18.83
CA HIS A 124 27.00 -11.87 20.17
C HIS A 124 26.60 -10.91 21.31
N ASP A 125 26.56 -9.61 21.03
CA ASP A 125 26.17 -8.56 21.98
C ASP A 125 24.69 -8.14 21.84
N PHE A 126 23.95 -8.75 20.91
CA PHE A 126 22.49 -8.56 20.76
C PHE A 126 21.72 -9.34 21.82
N ARG A 127 20.61 -8.78 22.31
CA ARG A 127 19.66 -9.46 23.21
C ARG A 127 18.22 -9.04 22.89
N SER A 128 17.31 -10.00 22.78
CA SER A 128 15.87 -9.74 22.91
C SER A 128 15.54 -9.51 24.40
N LEU A 129 14.76 -8.49 24.67
CA LEU A 129 14.27 -8.14 26.01
C LEU A 129 12.81 -8.49 26.17
N GLY A 130 12.18 -9.08 25.14
CA GLY A 130 10.83 -9.56 25.09
C GLY A 130 9.80 -8.50 24.69
N LYS A 131 8.64 -9.00 24.30
CA LYS A 131 7.51 -8.21 23.79
C LYS A 131 6.57 -7.83 24.94
N VAL A 132 6.17 -6.57 24.97
CA VAL A 132 5.22 -6.03 25.96
C VAL A 132 4.15 -5.24 25.23
N SER A 133 2.89 -5.50 25.60
CA SER A 133 1.75 -4.70 25.12
C SER A 133 1.25 -3.86 26.30
N ASP A 134 1.48 -2.56 26.22
CA ASP A 134 1.13 -1.60 27.30
C ASP A 134 1.10 -0.18 26.75
N TRP A 135 0.63 0.76 27.58
CA TRP A 135 0.78 2.19 27.35
C TRP A 135 2.27 2.56 27.36
N THR A 136 2.78 2.97 26.21
CA THR A 136 4.21 3.16 25.99
C THR A 136 4.51 4.54 25.44
N TYR A 137 5.58 5.17 25.96
CA TYR A 137 6.15 6.37 25.36
C TYR A 137 7.17 5.96 24.30
N ILE A 138 7.00 6.47 23.09
CA ILE A 138 8.00 6.38 22.03
C ILE A 138 8.61 7.76 21.79
N ASN A 139 9.93 7.82 21.82
CA ASN A 139 10.69 9.04 21.53
C ASN A 139 11.32 8.94 20.15
N PHE A 140 10.93 9.83 19.27
CA PHE A 140 11.40 9.90 17.90
C PHE A 140 11.66 11.35 17.47
N LYS A 141 12.90 11.65 17.04
CA LYS A 141 13.31 12.99 16.58
C LYS A 141 12.89 14.14 17.53
N GLY A 142 13.02 13.92 18.82
CA GLY A 142 12.68 14.92 19.84
C GLY A 142 11.18 15.11 20.10
N ARG A 143 10.34 14.27 19.53
CA ARG A 143 8.92 14.17 19.85
C ARG A 143 8.68 12.93 20.70
N SER A 144 7.79 13.03 21.66
CA SER A 144 7.35 11.89 22.49
C SER A 144 5.88 11.62 22.22
N PHE A 145 5.58 10.36 22.06
CA PHE A 145 4.24 9.85 21.79
C PHE A 145 3.85 8.84 22.84
N TYR A 146 2.59 8.80 23.21
CA TYR A 146 2.08 7.93 24.24
C TYR A 146 0.81 7.24 23.74
N ASP A 147 0.88 5.93 23.57
CA ASP A 147 -0.23 5.14 23.05
C ASP A 147 -0.16 3.70 23.60
N TRP A 148 -1.27 2.98 23.49
CA TRP A 148 -1.31 1.53 23.72
C TRP A 148 -0.76 0.81 22.50
N MET A 149 0.38 0.14 22.66
CA MET A 149 1.03 -0.56 21.57
C MET A 149 1.74 -1.82 22.04
N SER A 150 1.98 -2.72 21.08
CA SER A 150 2.81 -3.90 21.29
C SER A 150 4.22 -3.62 20.80
N VAL A 151 5.20 -3.72 21.67
CA VAL A 151 6.60 -3.42 21.36
C VAL A 151 7.49 -4.60 21.71
N GLU A 152 8.25 -5.08 20.74
CA GLU A 152 9.38 -6.00 20.96
C GLU A 152 10.61 -5.18 21.33
N TYR A 153 11.03 -5.26 22.59
CA TYR A 153 12.19 -4.56 23.11
C TYR A 153 13.47 -5.33 22.84
N THR A 154 14.51 -4.62 22.44
CA THR A 154 15.81 -5.21 22.12
C THR A 154 16.96 -4.39 22.70
N ASP A 155 18.06 -5.06 23.04
CA ASP A 155 19.39 -4.43 23.16
C ASP A 155 20.16 -4.81 21.89
N PRO A 156 20.28 -3.88 20.93
CA PRO A 156 20.90 -4.19 19.66
C PRO A 156 22.43 -4.27 19.72
N GLY A 157 23.04 -4.06 20.89
CA GLY A 157 24.49 -4.08 21.10
C GLY A 157 25.19 -2.80 20.64
N LYS A 158 26.45 -2.95 20.20
CA LYS A 158 27.33 -1.82 19.83
C LYS A 158 27.22 -1.48 18.33
N ASN A 159 27.72 -0.29 17.99
CA ASN A 159 27.78 0.20 16.59
C ASN A 159 26.41 0.28 15.91
N VAL A 160 25.45 0.79 16.65
CA VAL A 160 24.06 0.92 16.22
C VAL A 160 23.68 2.39 16.12
N ASN A 161 22.99 2.73 15.05
CA ASN A 161 22.31 4.02 14.92
C ASN A 161 20.88 3.87 15.49
N VAL A 162 20.64 4.45 16.66
CA VAL A 162 19.31 4.43 17.30
C VAL A 162 18.47 5.52 16.65
N ILE A 163 17.31 5.12 16.11
CA ILE A 163 16.37 6.00 15.40
C ILE A 163 15.23 6.42 16.34
N ALA A 164 14.70 5.46 17.12
CA ALA A 164 13.70 5.73 18.13
C ALA A 164 13.93 4.89 19.39
N THR A 165 13.50 5.43 20.51
CA THR A 165 13.53 4.74 21.80
C THR A 165 12.13 4.60 22.36
N ALA A 166 11.91 3.56 23.19
CA ALA A 166 10.70 3.42 23.98
C ALA A 166 11.04 3.31 25.45
N LYS A 167 10.11 3.73 26.28
CA LYS A 167 10.27 3.62 27.71
C LYS A 167 9.78 2.26 28.19
N LYS A 168 10.70 1.45 28.70
CA LYS A 168 10.39 0.18 29.38
C LYS A 168 10.62 0.37 30.87
N PHE A 169 9.52 0.40 31.65
CA PHE A 169 9.57 0.77 33.07
C PHE A 169 10.17 2.17 33.30
N ILE A 170 11.40 2.24 33.77
CA ILE A 170 12.14 3.48 33.99
C ILE A 170 13.25 3.73 32.95
N ASP A 171 13.60 2.71 32.18
CA ASP A 171 14.70 2.77 31.21
C ASP A 171 14.17 3.12 29.82
N GLU A 172 14.94 3.92 29.07
CA GLU A 172 14.75 4.09 27.65
C GLU A 172 15.57 3.04 26.89
N VAL A 173 14.91 2.29 26.01
CA VAL A 173 15.56 1.26 25.19
C VAL A 173 15.32 1.52 23.71
N PRO A 174 16.28 1.17 22.84
CA PRO A 174 16.10 1.26 21.41
C PRO A 174 14.95 0.37 20.93
N VAL A 175 14.06 0.92 20.12
CA VAL A 175 12.97 0.16 19.50
C VAL A 175 12.99 0.26 17.99
N ILE A 176 13.57 1.35 17.44
CA ILE A 176 13.87 1.45 16.02
C ILE A 176 15.35 1.78 15.90
N TRP A 177 16.07 0.96 15.16
CA TRP A 177 17.51 1.12 15.02
C TRP A 177 18.04 0.55 13.71
N GLN A 178 19.25 0.96 13.35
CA GLN A 178 20.00 0.44 12.22
C GLN A 178 21.33 -0.14 12.70
N ARG A 179 21.64 -1.34 12.27
CA ARG A 179 22.94 -1.98 12.41
C ARG A 179 23.36 -2.56 11.07
N GLU A 180 24.51 -2.13 10.54
CA GLU A 180 24.95 -2.48 9.18
C GLU A 180 23.90 -2.10 8.11
N ASN A 181 23.48 -3.06 7.29
CA ASN A 181 22.43 -2.94 6.28
C ASN A 181 21.05 -3.34 6.79
N ILE A 182 20.89 -3.58 8.08
CA ILE A 182 19.66 -4.02 8.72
C ILE A 182 19.01 -2.82 9.43
N TYR A 183 17.78 -2.52 9.07
CA TYR A 183 16.89 -1.64 9.81
C TYR A 183 15.90 -2.52 10.57
N TYR A 184 15.71 -2.22 11.83
CA TYR A 184 14.78 -2.92 12.70
C TYR A 184 13.77 -1.99 13.30
N SER A 185 12.52 -2.43 13.37
CA SER A 185 11.47 -1.81 14.17
C SER A 185 10.81 -2.86 15.06
N GLY A 186 10.84 -2.65 16.36
CA GLY A 186 10.18 -3.50 17.36
C GLY A 186 8.66 -3.36 17.39
N MET A 187 8.07 -2.68 16.44
CA MET A 187 6.63 -2.46 16.32
C MET A 187 6.23 -2.30 14.87
N LEU A 188 5.03 -2.78 14.55
CA LEU A 188 4.36 -2.59 13.26
C LEU A 188 2.90 -2.22 13.55
N GLU A 189 2.62 -0.92 13.49
CA GLU A 189 1.32 -0.34 13.77
C GLU A 189 0.96 0.61 12.63
N PHE A 190 -0.32 0.86 12.40
CA PHE A 190 -0.80 1.83 11.42
C PHE A 190 -1.80 2.77 12.09
N ASN A 191 -1.29 3.86 12.60
CA ASN A 191 -2.04 4.99 13.10
C ASN A 191 -1.31 6.27 12.69
N GLU A 192 -1.96 7.42 12.81
CA GLU A 192 -1.41 8.73 12.38
C GLU A 192 0.02 9.00 12.88
N LEU A 193 0.34 8.46 14.02
CA LEU A 193 1.62 8.59 14.66
C LEU A 193 2.68 7.72 14.00
N PHE A 194 2.28 6.52 13.61
CA PHE A 194 3.15 5.52 13.05
C PHE A 194 3.51 5.82 11.60
N ASP A 195 2.62 6.47 10.85
CA ASP A 195 2.87 6.88 9.47
C ASP A 195 4.09 7.80 9.37
N ASP A 196 4.29 8.70 10.33
CA ASP A 196 5.45 9.59 10.39
C ASP A 196 6.79 8.81 10.53
N TYR A 197 6.83 7.75 11.34
CA TYR A 197 8.07 6.96 11.44
C TYR A 197 8.24 6.02 10.26
N MET A 198 7.16 5.40 9.79
CA MET A 198 7.22 4.49 8.66
C MET A 198 7.74 5.23 7.44
N GLY A 199 7.18 6.40 7.14
CA GLY A 199 7.68 7.26 6.09
C GLY A 199 9.17 7.57 6.26
N TYR A 200 9.60 7.99 7.46
CA TYR A 200 11.02 8.24 7.71
C TYR A 200 11.88 6.99 7.52
N LEU A 201 11.46 5.85 8.06
CA LEU A 201 12.20 4.61 8.01
C LEU A 201 12.38 4.13 6.56
N LEU A 202 11.30 4.16 5.79
CA LEU A 202 11.32 3.77 4.39
C LEU A 202 12.19 4.72 3.55
N HIS A 203 12.15 6.03 3.79
CA HIS A 203 13.07 6.98 3.15
C HIS A 203 14.55 6.71 3.48
N GLN A 204 14.86 6.23 4.68
CA GLN A 204 16.24 5.81 5.00
C GLN A 204 16.63 4.52 4.28
N VAL A 205 15.73 3.53 4.26
CA VAL A 205 15.94 2.24 3.61
C VAL A 205 16.17 2.43 2.11
N PHE A 206 15.29 3.15 1.44
CA PHE A 206 15.36 3.33 -0.02
C PHE A 206 16.26 4.48 -0.46
N LYS A 207 16.80 5.27 0.47
CA LYS A 207 17.67 6.44 0.19
C LYS A 207 17.10 7.37 -0.88
N ARG A 208 15.80 7.36 -1.04
CA ARG A 208 15.08 8.28 -1.92
C ARG A 208 14.73 9.53 -1.12
N HIS A 209 15.55 10.55 -1.27
CA HIS A 209 15.18 11.89 -0.86
C HIS A 209 14.45 12.52 -2.04
N THR A 210 13.19 12.86 -1.87
CA THR A 210 12.54 13.74 -2.82
C THR A 210 13.23 15.09 -2.72
N ASP A 211 13.73 15.62 -3.83
CA ASP A 211 14.34 16.96 -3.89
C ASP A 211 13.35 18.05 -3.44
N ASP A 212 12.07 17.77 -3.49
CA ASP A 212 11.01 18.65 -3.02
C ASP A 212 10.55 18.26 -1.61
N GLN A 213 11.22 18.81 -0.60
CA GLN A 213 10.88 18.66 0.82
C GLN A 213 9.70 19.52 1.27
N ARG A 214 9.07 20.27 0.36
CA ARG A 214 7.91 21.08 0.72
C ARG A 214 6.72 20.19 1.02
N PRO A 215 6.01 20.41 2.12
CA PRO A 215 4.76 19.71 2.40
C PRO A 215 3.80 19.85 1.22
N LYS A 216 3.29 18.73 0.73
CA LYS A 216 2.27 18.70 -0.33
C LYS A 216 0.94 18.40 0.35
N ALA A 217 -0.07 19.18 0.00
CA ALA A 217 -1.44 18.93 0.39
C ALA A 217 -2.24 18.56 -0.86
N PHE A 218 -3.08 17.55 -0.74
CA PHE A 218 -4.04 17.17 -1.77
C PHE A 218 -5.44 17.46 -1.25
N LEU A 219 -6.18 18.27 -1.97
CA LEU A 219 -7.54 18.61 -1.62
C LEU A 219 -8.50 17.72 -2.39
N ARG A 220 -9.43 17.10 -1.69
CA ARG A 220 -10.45 16.23 -2.25
C ARG A 220 -11.83 16.71 -1.83
N VAL A 221 -12.75 16.76 -2.77
CA VAL A 221 -14.19 17.00 -2.56
C VAL A 221 -14.86 15.65 -2.71
N GLU A 222 -15.33 15.07 -1.62
CA GLU A 222 -15.93 13.73 -1.59
C GLU A 222 -17.44 13.77 -1.71
N ASP A 223 -18.06 12.60 -1.88
CA ASP A 223 -19.51 12.35 -1.82
C ASP A 223 -20.32 13.11 -2.86
N VAL A 224 -19.73 13.46 -4.00
CA VAL A 224 -20.48 14.11 -5.07
C VAL A 224 -21.27 13.06 -5.83
N SER A 225 -22.47 12.78 -5.34
CA SER A 225 -23.42 11.84 -5.94
C SER A 225 -24.43 12.53 -6.83
N SER A 226 -25.12 11.76 -7.66
CA SER A 226 -26.18 12.25 -8.55
C SER A 226 -27.35 12.93 -7.82
N ILE A 227 -27.51 12.72 -6.51
CA ILE A 227 -28.56 13.36 -5.69
C ILE A 227 -28.14 14.71 -5.10
N VAL A 228 -26.85 15.09 -5.20
CA VAL A 228 -26.36 16.37 -4.67
C VAL A 228 -26.83 17.54 -5.52
N ALA A 229 -27.04 18.68 -4.90
CA ALA A 229 -27.45 19.91 -5.58
C ALA A 229 -26.29 20.48 -6.44
N PRO A 230 -26.45 20.64 -7.77
CA PRO A 230 -25.39 21.14 -8.65
C PRO A 230 -24.79 22.48 -8.20
N LYS A 231 -25.62 23.40 -7.69
CA LYS A 231 -25.20 24.70 -7.17
C LYS A 231 -24.24 24.59 -5.98
N ALA A 232 -24.39 23.58 -5.12
CA ALA A 232 -23.51 23.36 -3.99
C ALA A 232 -22.12 22.92 -4.48
N VAL A 233 -22.05 21.95 -5.39
CA VAL A 233 -20.81 21.49 -6.01
C VAL A 233 -20.11 22.64 -6.71
N LYS A 234 -20.83 23.40 -7.54
CA LYS A 234 -20.29 24.55 -8.25
C LYS A 234 -19.68 25.59 -7.30
N ALA A 235 -20.36 25.90 -6.20
CA ALA A 235 -19.86 26.89 -5.23
C ALA A 235 -18.56 26.45 -4.55
N VAL A 236 -18.43 25.15 -4.24
CA VAL A 236 -17.19 24.57 -3.66
C VAL A 236 -16.06 24.62 -4.68
N VAL A 237 -16.30 24.13 -5.89
CA VAL A 237 -15.32 24.13 -6.99
C VAL A 237 -14.80 25.53 -7.27
N GLU A 238 -15.69 26.51 -7.49
CA GLU A 238 -15.32 27.90 -7.75
C GLU A 238 -14.52 28.53 -6.61
N LYS A 239 -14.78 28.11 -5.37
CA LYS A 239 -14.01 28.60 -4.22
C LYS A 239 -12.60 28.05 -4.20
N ILE A 240 -12.42 26.76 -4.50
CA ILE A 240 -11.10 26.10 -4.55
C ILE A 240 -10.26 26.69 -5.67
N GLU A 241 -10.86 26.87 -6.85
CA GLU A 241 -10.20 27.40 -8.04
C GLU A 241 -9.62 28.80 -7.83
N LYS A 242 -10.27 29.64 -7.01
CA LYS A 242 -9.74 30.98 -6.65
C LYS A 242 -8.37 30.95 -5.99
N TYR A 243 -8.02 29.86 -5.34
CA TYR A 243 -6.73 29.69 -4.68
C TYR A 243 -5.71 28.95 -5.54
N ASN A 244 -6.10 28.57 -6.77
CA ASN A 244 -5.26 27.78 -7.69
C ASN A 244 -4.66 26.52 -7.04
N ILE A 245 -5.47 25.82 -6.24
CA ILE A 245 -5.10 24.60 -5.56
C ILE A 245 -5.52 23.42 -6.44
N PRO A 246 -4.59 22.50 -6.77
CA PRO A 246 -4.97 21.23 -7.41
C PRO A 246 -5.92 20.43 -6.51
N PHE A 247 -6.97 19.86 -7.08
CA PHE A 247 -7.94 19.09 -6.31
C PHE A 247 -8.56 17.96 -7.12
N ALA A 248 -9.13 17.00 -6.41
CA ALA A 248 -9.94 15.95 -6.99
C ALA A 248 -11.39 16.04 -6.52
N ILE A 249 -12.26 15.44 -7.31
CA ILE A 249 -13.68 15.29 -7.00
C ILE A 249 -14.01 13.80 -6.98
N GLY A 250 -14.37 13.28 -5.81
CA GLY A 250 -14.88 11.93 -5.61
C GLY A 250 -16.35 11.85 -6.02
N VAL A 251 -16.61 11.22 -7.16
CA VAL A 251 -17.94 11.15 -7.77
C VAL A 251 -18.54 9.78 -7.53
N VAL A 252 -19.75 9.75 -6.99
CA VAL A 252 -20.58 8.56 -6.86
C VAL A 252 -21.53 8.49 -8.07
N PRO A 253 -21.30 7.55 -9.01
CA PRO A 253 -21.98 7.52 -10.29
C PRO A 253 -23.50 7.34 -10.21
N VAL A 254 -23.97 6.61 -9.20
CA VAL A 254 -25.40 6.31 -9.01
C VAL A 254 -25.80 6.63 -7.57
N GLY A 255 -26.58 7.67 -7.40
CA GLY A 255 -27.19 7.98 -6.11
C GLY A 255 -28.42 7.15 -5.85
N ILE A 256 -28.68 6.82 -4.59
CA ILE A 256 -29.94 6.20 -4.17
C ILE A 256 -30.64 7.16 -3.21
N MET A 257 -31.92 7.36 -3.44
CA MET A 257 -32.78 8.15 -2.56
C MET A 257 -34.14 7.48 -2.48
N ASP A 258 -34.62 7.22 -1.27
CA ASP A 258 -35.87 6.49 -1.01
C ASP A 258 -35.93 5.13 -1.76
N GLY A 259 -34.81 4.41 -1.81
CA GLY A 259 -34.69 3.11 -2.48
C GLY A 259 -34.71 3.18 -4.02
N LYS A 260 -34.62 4.37 -4.61
CA LYS A 260 -34.62 4.54 -6.07
C LYS A 260 -33.25 5.00 -6.55
N LYS A 261 -32.79 4.37 -7.64
CA LYS A 261 -31.51 4.75 -8.30
C LYS A 261 -31.72 6.02 -9.14
N HIS A 262 -30.77 6.93 -8.98
CA HIS A 262 -30.64 8.14 -9.77
C HIS A 262 -29.27 8.12 -10.44
N TYR A 263 -29.27 8.04 -11.76
CA TYR A 263 -28.04 7.97 -12.54
C TYR A 263 -27.48 9.37 -12.79
N LEU A 264 -26.15 9.48 -12.83
CA LEU A 264 -25.47 10.76 -13.02
C LEU A 264 -25.84 11.38 -14.39
N HIS A 265 -25.94 10.56 -15.45
CA HIS A 265 -26.30 11.03 -16.80
C HIS A 265 -27.69 11.67 -16.88
N GLU A 266 -28.56 11.44 -15.93
CA GLU A 266 -29.90 12.04 -15.83
C GLU A 266 -29.86 13.44 -15.20
N ARG A 267 -28.70 13.91 -14.77
CA ARG A 267 -28.48 15.15 -14.02
C ARG A 267 -27.63 16.13 -14.82
N GLU A 268 -28.15 16.59 -15.96
CA GLU A 268 -27.44 17.44 -16.94
C GLU A 268 -26.67 18.60 -16.29
N GLU A 269 -27.33 19.38 -15.42
CA GLU A 269 -26.68 20.54 -14.75
C GLU A 269 -25.49 20.11 -13.87
N LEU A 270 -25.55 18.97 -13.18
CA LEU A 270 -24.45 18.45 -12.38
C LEU A 270 -23.31 17.93 -13.27
N VAL A 271 -23.66 17.22 -14.33
CA VAL A 271 -22.68 16.74 -15.32
C VAL A 271 -21.90 17.91 -15.94
N GLU A 272 -22.60 18.99 -16.33
CA GLU A 272 -21.94 20.20 -16.85
C GLU A 272 -20.96 20.80 -15.85
N VAL A 273 -21.34 20.91 -14.57
CA VAL A 273 -20.45 21.41 -13.51
C VAL A 273 -19.20 20.56 -13.37
N LEU A 274 -19.35 19.22 -13.38
CA LEU A 274 -18.23 18.31 -13.25
C LEU A 274 -17.33 18.33 -14.49
N GLN A 275 -17.90 18.35 -15.68
CA GLN A 275 -17.14 18.46 -16.94
C GLN A 275 -16.33 19.77 -17.00
N GLU A 276 -16.93 20.89 -16.60
CA GLU A 276 -16.23 22.17 -16.56
C GLU A 276 -15.10 22.17 -15.52
N ALA A 277 -15.32 21.57 -14.35
CA ALA A 277 -14.27 21.39 -13.36
C ALA A 277 -13.11 20.53 -13.92
N GLN A 278 -13.43 19.39 -14.55
CA GLN A 278 -12.42 18.53 -15.19
C GLN A 278 -11.63 19.25 -16.29
N LYS A 279 -12.29 20.03 -17.16
CA LYS A 279 -11.61 20.83 -18.18
C LYS A 279 -10.67 21.87 -17.58
N ARG A 280 -10.98 22.41 -16.40
CA ARG A 280 -10.13 23.37 -15.68
C ARG A 280 -9.07 22.73 -14.80
N GLY A 281 -8.95 21.40 -14.84
CA GLY A 281 -7.85 20.66 -14.21
C GLY A 281 -8.19 19.93 -12.91
N ALA A 282 -9.47 19.85 -12.52
CA ALA A 282 -9.88 18.95 -11.45
C ALA A 282 -9.74 17.49 -11.88
N SER A 283 -9.20 16.66 -11.01
CA SER A 283 -9.15 15.20 -11.20
C SER A 283 -10.48 14.56 -10.81
N ILE A 284 -11.04 13.73 -11.67
CA ILE A 284 -12.23 12.94 -11.32
C ILE A 284 -11.76 11.61 -10.73
N ILE A 285 -12.32 11.26 -9.58
CA ILE A 285 -12.11 9.99 -8.89
C ILE A 285 -13.47 9.30 -8.79
N MET A 286 -13.53 8.01 -9.08
CA MET A 286 -14.73 7.22 -8.84
C MET A 286 -14.79 6.85 -7.36
N HIS A 287 -15.82 7.32 -6.65
CA HIS A 287 -16.01 7.10 -5.21
C HIS A 287 -17.11 6.08 -4.95
N GLY A 288 -16.76 4.80 -5.06
CA GLY A 288 -17.73 3.71 -5.07
C GLY A 288 -18.61 3.73 -6.32
N TYR A 289 -19.65 2.89 -6.37
CA TYR A 289 -20.69 2.88 -7.39
C TYR A 289 -21.98 3.55 -6.90
N THR A 290 -22.45 3.15 -5.72
CA THR A 290 -23.65 3.70 -5.08
C THR A 290 -23.36 4.34 -3.72
N HIS A 291 -22.15 4.12 -3.19
CA HIS A 291 -21.72 4.54 -1.86
C HIS A 291 -22.65 4.05 -0.74
N GLN A 292 -23.19 2.84 -0.89
CA GLN A 292 -24.03 2.18 0.12
C GLN A 292 -24.14 0.69 -0.15
N ASN A 293 -24.53 -0.08 0.86
CA ASN A 293 -24.95 -1.45 0.64
C ASN A 293 -26.38 -1.51 0.08
N GLU A 294 -26.79 -2.67 -0.41
CA GLU A 294 -28.12 -2.87 -1.02
C GLU A 294 -29.29 -2.76 -0.03
N PHE A 295 -29.03 -2.74 1.27
CA PHE A 295 -30.05 -2.67 2.31
C PHE A 295 -30.33 -1.25 2.79
N SER A 296 -29.47 -0.30 2.46
CA SER A 296 -29.63 1.09 2.87
C SER A 296 -30.50 1.85 1.87
N PRO A 297 -31.49 2.63 2.31
CA PRO A 297 -32.39 3.34 1.43
C PRO A 297 -31.79 4.56 0.75
N THR A 298 -30.67 5.09 1.28
CA THR A 298 -30.09 6.35 0.82
C THR A 298 -28.56 6.23 0.68
N THR A 299 -28.01 6.84 -0.36
CA THR A 299 -26.55 6.95 -0.58
C THR A 299 -25.86 7.59 0.61
N GLY A 300 -24.72 7.04 1.01
CA GLY A 300 -23.97 7.45 2.18
C GLY A 300 -24.37 6.74 3.46
N GLU A 301 -25.36 5.86 3.41
CA GLU A 301 -25.76 5.01 4.54
C GLU A 301 -25.24 3.58 4.34
N GLY A 302 -24.48 3.06 5.31
CA GLY A 302 -23.90 1.72 5.26
C GLY A 302 -22.68 1.63 4.33
N TYR A 303 -22.20 0.42 4.15
CA TYR A 303 -20.94 0.14 3.46
C TYR A 303 -21.19 -0.56 2.13
N GLU A 304 -20.63 -0.07 1.04
CA GLU A 304 -20.86 -0.67 -0.27
C GLU A 304 -20.14 -2.01 -0.44
N PHE A 305 -18.89 -2.09 0.02
CA PHE A 305 -18.04 -3.26 -0.19
C PHE A 305 -17.73 -4.03 1.10
N TRP A 306 -18.44 -3.71 2.18
CA TRP A 306 -18.28 -4.35 3.47
C TRP A 306 -19.60 -4.81 4.05
N ASN A 307 -19.66 -6.06 4.48
CA ASN A 307 -20.80 -6.60 5.22
C ASN A 307 -20.62 -6.28 6.72
N ALA A 308 -21.20 -5.17 7.16
CA ALA A 308 -21.09 -4.72 8.55
C ALA A 308 -21.73 -5.68 9.57
N LYS A 309 -22.65 -6.57 9.14
CA LYS A 309 -23.28 -7.55 10.03
C LYS A 309 -22.32 -8.69 10.38
N ASP A 310 -21.58 -9.14 9.40
CA ASP A 310 -20.68 -10.28 9.53
C ASP A 310 -19.22 -9.85 9.69
N ASP A 311 -18.99 -8.52 9.73
CA ASP A 311 -17.67 -7.87 9.88
C ASP A 311 -16.61 -8.40 8.92
N ARG A 312 -16.96 -8.41 7.60
CA ARG A 312 -16.12 -8.94 6.54
C ARG A 312 -16.35 -8.24 5.20
N PRO A 313 -15.39 -8.30 4.28
CA PRO A 313 -15.62 -7.86 2.90
C PRO A 313 -16.83 -8.57 2.28
N MET A 314 -17.49 -7.93 1.31
CA MET A 314 -18.54 -8.60 0.52
C MET A 314 -17.93 -9.82 -0.17
N GLU A 315 -18.56 -10.96 0.04
CA GLU A 315 -18.10 -12.24 -0.46
C GLU A 315 -18.22 -12.28 -1.95
N ASP A 316 -17.46 -12.67 -2.75
CA ASP A 316 -17.59 -12.76 -4.19
C ASP A 316 -17.17 -11.48 -4.90
N GLU A 317 -15.85 -11.23 -4.81
CA GLU A 317 -15.22 -10.08 -5.47
C GLU A 317 -15.54 -10.01 -6.97
N GLU A 318 -15.60 -11.15 -7.68
CA GLU A 318 -15.83 -11.16 -9.11
C GLU A 318 -17.30 -10.85 -9.47
N SER A 319 -18.25 -11.37 -8.72
CA SER A 319 -19.67 -11.17 -9.04
C SER A 319 -20.27 -9.90 -8.43
N PHE A 320 -19.68 -9.35 -7.38
CA PHE A 320 -20.16 -8.16 -6.70
C PHE A 320 -19.33 -6.90 -7.01
N THR A 321 -18.03 -6.96 -6.77
CA THR A 321 -17.13 -5.78 -6.85
C THR A 321 -16.83 -5.38 -8.29
N VAL A 322 -16.42 -6.32 -9.11
CA VAL A 322 -16.02 -6.03 -10.51
C VAL A 322 -17.18 -5.42 -11.32
N PRO A 323 -18.41 -5.99 -11.33
CA PRO A 323 -19.52 -5.38 -12.07
C PRO A 323 -19.90 -3.97 -11.59
N ARG A 324 -19.73 -3.67 -10.29
CA ARG A 324 -19.99 -2.33 -9.76
C ARG A 324 -18.97 -1.32 -10.23
N ILE A 325 -17.68 -1.69 -10.21
CA ILE A 325 -16.61 -0.83 -10.70
C ILE A 325 -16.77 -0.58 -12.20
N GLU A 326 -17.02 -1.62 -13.00
CA GLU A 326 -17.24 -1.49 -14.44
C GLU A 326 -18.48 -0.63 -14.78
N ALA A 327 -19.59 -0.84 -14.07
CA ALA A 327 -20.78 -0.04 -14.26
C ALA A 327 -20.57 1.43 -13.87
N GLY A 328 -19.82 1.69 -12.79
CA GLY A 328 -19.50 3.03 -12.36
C GLY A 328 -18.58 3.77 -13.34
N ILE A 329 -17.54 3.12 -13.82
CA ILE A 329 -16.68 3.66 -14.87
C ILE A 329 -17.48 3.96 -16.13
N SER A 330 -18.35 3.03 -16.54
CA SER A 330 -19.19 3.19 -17.73
C SER A 330 -20.12 4.39 -17.62
N GLU A 331 -20.70 4.60 -16.42
CA GLU A 331 -21.59 5.73 -16.15
C GLU A 331 -20.81 7.07 -16.18
N LEU A 332 -19.63 7.13 -15.59
CA LEU A 332 -18.78 8.33 -15.64
C LEU A 332 -18.36 8.66 -17.07
N LEU A 333 -17.90 7.65 -17.83
CA LEU A 333 -17.52 7.83 -19.23
C LEU A 333 -18.69 8.28 -20.12
N ARG A 334 -19.89 7.76 -19.85
CA ARG A 334 -21.15 8.21 -20.51
C ARG A 334 -21.41 9.70 -20.27
N CYS A 335 -21.04 10.20 -19.10
CA CYS A 335 -21.11 11.62 -18.77
C CYS A 335 -19.90 12.45 -19.28
N GLY A 336 -19.00 11.88 -20.07
CA GLY A 336 -17.77 12.56 -20.51
C GLY A 336 -16.77 12.85 -19.40
N LEU A 337 -16.87 12.14 -18.28
CA LEU A 337 -15.95 12.24 -17.14
C LEU A 337 -14.96 11.08 -17.19
N ILE A 338 -13.67 11.38 -17.05
CA ILE A 338 -12.59 10.39 -17.10
C ILE A 338 -12.11 10.15 -15.67
N PRO A 339 -12.46 9.03 -15.03
CA PRO A 339 -11.97 8.71 -13.69
C PRO A 339 -10.49 8.32 -13.77
N LEU A 340 -9.65 9.00 -12.98
CA LEU A 340 -8.21 8.73 -12.89
C LEU A 340 -7.86 7.70 -11.81
N ALA A 341 -8.75 7.50 -10.84
CA ALA A 341 -8.58 6.58 -9.74
C ALA A 341 -9.93 6.06 -9.25
N PHE A 342 -9.89 4.97 -8.50
CA PHE A 342 -10.99 4.48 -7.69
C PHE A 342 -10.66 4.72 -6.21
N GLU A 343 -11.65 5.15 -5.46
CA GLU A 343 -11.54 5.42 -4.04
C GLU A 343 -12.62 4.66 -3.28
N LEU A 344 -12.17 3.86 -2.31
CA LEU A 344 -13.04 3.31 -1.29
C LEU A 344 -13.29 4.38 -0.22
N SER A 345 -14.52 4.50 0.23
CA SER A 345 -14.82 5.36 1.39
C SER A 345 -14.15 4.78 2.64
N LEU A 346 -13.43 5.61 3.40
CA LEU A 346 -12.71 5.22 4.62
C LEU A 346 -13.61 4.64 5.71
N ILE A 347 -14.90 4.92 5.68
CA ILE A 347 -15.90 4.29 6.57
C ILE A 347 -15.97 2.77 6.32
N HIS A 348 -15.38 2.29 5.24
CA HIS A 348 -15.51 0.91 4.75
C HIS A 348 -14.29 0.03 5.05
N ILE A 349 -13.31 0.56 5.75
CA ILE A 349 -12.13 -0.14 6.21
C ILE A 349 -12.13 -0.14 7.73
#